data_b14fbd5832b30f1d9ce74830cadff3b2
#
_entry.id   b14fbd5832b30f1d9ce74830cadff3b2
#
_cell.length_a   1.000
_cell.length_b   1.000
_cell.length_c   1.000
_cell.angle_alpha   90.00
_cell.angle_beta   90.00
_cell.angle_gamma   90.00
#
_symmetry.space_group_name_H-M   'P 1'
#
loop_
_entity.id
_entity.type
_entity.pdbx_description
1 polymer ?
#
loop_
_entity_poly.entity_id
_entity_poly.type
_entity_poly.pdbx_seq_one_letter_code
_entity_poly.pdbx_strand_id
1 'polypeptide(L)'
;MAARAVWRRGLTVVTLSVTCVGCGHLGAAQQVPVNPVGVADLKPTQPDPSAGLVAVRRGFDAKKYPAIAIVTFPVTDSGLMNKEEAKLTVTIPAYFQLQIVQRLRATNAFSRVDLVTNGTAAPSGAGLLRLEGRITRLAAGDDTSAWVPFSGYSRLGDRMKAQIETSLVDTRTGQVMAVTADRREAPNSGFQTAESYVEESFQAMARDLVLFLERLAKGEVARSN
;
A
#
# COMPACT_ATOMS: atom_id res chain seq x y z
N MET A 1 -72.15 -11.55 -27.40
CA MET A 1 -70.78 -10.99 -27.49
C MET A 1 -70.21 -10.90 -26.09
N ALA A 2 -69.34 -11.84 -25.67
CA ALA A 2 -68.82 -11.93 -24.32
C ALA A 2 -67.35 -11.54 -24.32
N ALA A 3 -67.02 -10.48 -23.59
CA ALA A 3 -65.66 -10.02 -23.38
C ALA A 3 -64.99 -10.80 -22.24
N ARG A 4 -63.90 -11.48 -22.55
CA ARG A 4 -63.05 -12.20 -21.54
C ARG A 4 -62.02 -11.24 -20.98
N ALA A 5 -62.11 -10.95 -19.68
CA ALA A 5 -61.09 -10.24 -18.93
C ALA A 5 -59.95 -11.23 -18.57
N VAL A 6 -58.71 -10.91 -19.01
CA VAL A 6 -57.50 -11.63 -18.70
C VAL A 6 -56.86 -11.00 -17.47
N TRP A 7 -56.86 -11.67 -16.35
CA TRP A 7 -56.15 -11.28 -15.15
C TRP A 7 -54.68 -11.73 -15.28
N ARG A 8 -53.76 -10.79 -15.44
CA ARG A 8 -52.31 -11.00 -15.29
C ARG A 8 -51.96 -10.90 -13.79
N ARG A 9 -51.71 -12.05 -13.18
CA ARG A 9 -51.08 -12.12 -11.86
C ARG A 9 -49.61 -11.77 -11.99
N GLY A 10 -49.22 -10.58 -11.48
CA GLY A 10 -47.81 -10.19 -11.33
C GLY A 10 -47.16 -10.98 -10.18
N LEU A 11 -46.19 -11.81 -10.51
CA LEU A 11 -45.35 -12.50 -9.53
C LEU A 11 -44.28 -11.53 -9.09
N THR A 12 -44.40 -10.95 -7.89
CA THR A 12 -43.37 -10.13 -7.28
C THR A 12 -42.32 -11.07 -6.69
N VAL A 13 -41.20 -11.20 -7.38
CA VAL A 13 -40.01 -11.90 -6.87
C VAL A 13 -39.32 -10.99 -5.87
N VAL A 14 -39.50 -11.23 -4.59
CA VAL A 14 -38.73 -10.61 -3.53
C VAL A 14 -37.39 -11.31 -3.49
N THR A 15 -36.38 -10.68 -4.09
CA THR A 15 -34.97 -11.09 -3.95
C THR A 15 -34.48 -10.71 -2.57
N LEU A 16 -34.43 -11.69 -1.67
CA LEU A 16 -33.78 -11.55 -0.37
C LEU A 16 -32.28 -11.49 -0.60
N SER A 17 -31.71 -10.27 -0.59
CA SER A 17 -30.27 -10.08 -0.58
C SER A 17 -29.74 -10.46 0.79
N VAL A 18 -29.23 -11.69 0.92
CA VAL A 18 -28.44 -12.10 2.08
C VAL A 18 -27.11 -11.36 1.98
N THR A 19 -26.99 -10.24 2.69
CA THR A 19 -25.71 -9.64 2.99
C THR A 19 -24.97 -10.58 3.93
N CYS A 20 -24.08 -11.41 3.38
CA CYS A 20 -23.03 -12.05 4.18
C CYS A 20 -22.24 -10.92 4.86
N VAL A 21 -22.58 -10.66 6.11
CA VAL A 21 -21.69 -9.92 7.02
C VAL A 21 -20.44 -10.79 7.13
N GLY A 22 -19.41 -10.43 6.37
CA GLY A 22 -18.14 -11.12 6.35
C GLY A 22 -17.63 -11.26 7.78
N CYS A 23 -17.21 -12.46 8.14
CA CYS A 23 -16.44 -12.73 9.33
C CYS A 23 -15.29 -11.72 9.37
N GLY A 24 -15.39 -10.75 10.27
CA GLY A 24 -14.40 -9.70 10.43
C GLY A 24 -13.05 -10.34 10.71
N HIS A 25 -12.08 -10.07 9.85
CA HIS A 25 -10.67 -10.27 10.17
C HIS A 25 -10.39 -9.30 11.32
N LEU A 26 -10.45 -9.83 12.55
CA LEU A 26 -10.06 -9.10 13.75
C LEU A 26 -8.57 -8.75 13.58
N GLY A 27 -8.30 -7.48 13.30
CA GLY A 27 -6.95 -6.96 13.33
C GLY A 27 -6.28 -6.61 11.99
N ALA A 28 -6.97 -6.71 10.85
CA ALA A 28 -6.37 -6.29 9.57
C ALA A 28 -5.98 -4.81 9.59
N ALA A 29 -4.78 -4.51 9.12
CA ALA A 29 -4.28 -3.14 9.00
C ALA A 29 -5.16 -2.33 8.05
N GLN A 30 -5.70 -1.21 8.56
CA GLN A 30 -6.60 -0.33 7.82
C GLN A 30 -5.84 0.84 7.21
N GLN A 31 -6.19 1.20 5.98
CA GLN A 31 -5.70 2.42 5.35
C GLN A 31 -6.31 3.63 6.07
N VAL A 32 -5.46 4.59 6.41
CA VAL A 32 -5.85 5.82 7.12
C VAL A 32 -5.31 7.05 6.38
N PRO A 33 -5.85 8.25 6.65
CA PRO A 33 -5.37 9.47 6.04
C PRO A 33 -3.87 9.67 6.27
N VAL A 34 -3.15 10.06 5.23
CA VAL A 34 -1.72 10.35 5.24
C VAL A 34 -1.48 11.82 4.92
N ASN A 35 -0.47 12.41 5.57
CA ASN A 35 0.04 13.73 5.22
C ASN A 35 1.43 13.57 4.61
N PRO A 36 1.55 13.47 3.26
CA PRO A 36 2.80 13.18 2.60
C PRO A 36 3.72 14.40 2.55
N VAL A 37 5.02 14.16 2.65
CA VAL A 37 6.04 15.19 2.43
C VAL A 37 6.13 15.54 0.95
N GLY A 38 5.90 14.55 0.07
CA GLY A 38 6.07 14.68 -1.37
C GLY A 38 7.52 14.54 -1.82
N VAL A 39 7.71 14.44 -3.14
CA VAL A 39 9.04 14.30 -3.75
C VAL A 39 9.12 15.20 -4.98
N ALA A 40 10.16 16.00 -5.06
CA ALA A 40 10.39 16.96 -6.14
C ALA A 40 9.19 17.91 -6.32
N ASP A 41 8.69 18.01 -7.55
CA ASP A 41 7.55 18.86 -7.96
C ASP A 41 6.19 18.12 -7.92
N LEU A 42 6.19 16.82 -7.52
CA LEU A 42 4.97 16.03 -7.38
C LEU A 42 4.60 15.84 -5.92
N LYS A 43 3.35 16.16 -5.59
CA LYS A 43 2.77 15.88 -4.27
C LYS A 43 1.59 14.92 -4.44
N PRO A 44 1.58 13.76 -3.77
CA PRO A 44 0.46 12.84 -3.84
C PRO A 44 -0.76 13.46 -3.15
N THR A 45 -1.81 13.75 -3.91
CA THR A 45 -3.02 14.43 -3.44
C THR A 45 -4.31 13.74 -3.88
N GLN A 46 -4.24 12.87 -4.89
CA GLN A 46 -5.42 12.17 -5.39
C GLN A 46 -5.59 10.85 -4.65
N PRO A 47 -6.78 10.58 -4.06
CA PRO A 47 -7.06 9.29 -3.44
C PRO A 47 -7.02 8.17 -4.48
N ASP A 48 -6.37 7.08 -4.12
CA ASP A 48 -6.32 5.84 -4.90
C ASP A 48 -6.72 4.65 -4.02
N PRO A 49 -7.57 3.75 -4.50
CA PRO A 49 -8.09 2.65 -3.68
C PRO A 49 -7.03 1.65 -3.22
N SER A 50 -5.86 1.63 -3.89
CA SER A 50 -4.76 0.72 -3.56
C SER A 50 -3.59 1.44 -2.89
N ALA A 51 -3.13 2.56 -3.46
CA ALA A 51 -1.86 3.18 -3.06
C ALA A 51 -2.02 4.42 -2.15
N GLY A 52 -3.19 4.61 -1.54
CA GLY A 52 -3.45 5.73 -0.63
C GLY A 52 -3.63 7.05 -1.36
N LEU A 53 -2.67 7.94 -1.28
CA LEU A 53 -2.62 9.15 -2.09
C LEU A 53 -1.60 8.99 -3.21
N VAL A 54 -1.96 9.46 -4.40
CA VAL A 54 -1.10 9.37 -5.58
C VAL A 54 -1.01 10.71 -6.32
N ALA A 55 0.05 10.88 -7.08
CA ALA A 55 0.12 11.83 -8.18
C ALA A 55 0.87 11.19 -9.34
N VAL A 56 0.36 11.37 -10.56
CA VAL A 56 0.98 10.86 -11.78
C VAL A 56 1.24 12.04 -12.71
N ARG A 57 2.48 12.17 -13.17
CA ARG A 57 2.90 13.27 -14.05
C ARG A 57 2.09 13.28 -15.34
N ARG A 58 1.65 14.47 -15.73
CA ARG A 58 0.97 14.68 -17.01
C ARG A 58 1.85 14.22 -18.17
N GLY A 59 1.27 13.45 -19.09
CA GLY A 59 1.99 12.91 -20.25
C GLY A 59 2.84 11.66 -19.95
N PHE A 60 2.89 11.18 -18.71
CA PHE A 60 3.53 9.91 -18.42
C PHE A 60 2.77 8.76 -19.10
N ASP A 61 3.53 7.91 -19.78
CA ASP A 61 3.03 6.70 -20.45
C ASP A 61 3.90 5.51 -20.02
N ALA A 62 3.37 4.72 -19.09
CA ALA A 62 4.09 3.59 -18.52
C ALA A 62 4.40 2.49 -19.54
N LYS A 63 3.66 2.40 -20.66
CA LYS A 63 3.91 1.44 -21.74
C LYS A 63 5.28 1.63 -22.43
N LYS A 64 5.86 2.81 -22.30
CA LYS A 64 7.22 3.10 -22.81
C LYS A 64 8.33 2.52 -21.95
N TYR A 65 7.99 1.93 -20.81
CA TYR A 65 8.92 1.42 -19.82
C TYR A 65 8.69 -0.09 -19.59
N PRO A 66 9.31 -0.94 -20.42
CA PRO A 66 9.16 -2.39 -20.27
C PRO A 66 9.88 -2.96 -19.03
N ALA A 67 10.73 -2.18 -18.38
CA ALA A 67 11.52 -2.61 -17.24
C ALA A 67 11.35 -1.71 -16.02
N ILE A 68 11.45 -2.31 -14.83
CA ILE A 68 11.43 -1.61 -13.56
C ILE A 68 12.49 -2.18 -12.60
N ALA A 69 13.23 -1.30 -11.94
CA ALA A 69 14.19 -1.63 -10.89
C ALA A 69 13.64 -1.19 -9.54
N ILE A 70 13.65 -2.07 -8.56
CA ILE A 70 13.14 -1.82 -7.21
C ILE A 70 14.32 -1.63 -6.26
N VAL A 71 14.44 -0.45 -5.65
CA VAL A 71 15.49 -0.15 -4.66
C VAL A 71 14.97 -0.45 -3.26
N THR A 72 15.88 -0.56 -2.29
CA THR A 72 15.52 -0.69 -0.87
C THR A 72 14.90 0.60 -0.35
N PHE A 73 13.93 0.46 0.55
CA PHE A 73 13.19 1.56 1.17
C PHE A 73 13.75 1.82 2.58
N PRO A 74 14.64 2.81 2.79
CA PRO A 74 15.17 3.10 4.11
C PRO A 74 14.08 3.57 5.08
N VAL A 75 14.23 3.20 6.35
CA VAL A 75 13.40 3.75 7.43
C VAL A 75 13.96 5.11 7.82
N THR A 76 13.12 6.15 7.77
CA THR A 76 13.51 7.53 8.10
C THR A 76 12.93 8.00 9.43
N ASP A 77 11.84 7.38 9.90
CA ASP A 77 11.26 7.63 11.21
C ASP A 77 10.87 6.30 11.86
N SER A 78 11.44 6.03 13.00
CA SER A 78 11.17 4.84 13.80
C SER A 78 10.78 5.24 15.21
N GLY A 79 9.51 5.06 15.56
CA GLY A 79 8.98 5.19 16.90
C GLY A 79 9.06 3.88 17.71
N LEU A 80 9.94 2.97 17.33
CA LEU A 80 10.11 1.67 18.00
C LEU A 80 10.85 1.86 19.34
N MET A 81 10.34 1.26 20.39
CA MET A 81 10.73 1.57 21.76
C MET A 81 11.69 0.55 22.37
N ASN A 82 11.79 -0.66 21.84
CA ASN A 82 12.62 -1.72 22.39
C ASN A 82 13.59 -2.32 21.37
N LYS A 83 14.57 -3.12 21.88
CA LYS A 83 15.62 -3.69 21.03
C LYS A 83 15.10 -4.72 20.02
N GLU A 84 14.05 -5.45 20.34
CA GLU A 84 13.45 -6.43 19.45
C GLU A 84 12.76 -5.71 18.28
N GLU A 85 12.01 -4.67 18.58
CA GLU A 85 11.36 -3.84 17.57
C GLU A 85 12.39 -3.09 16.71
N ALA A 86 13.51 -2.67 17.28
CA ALA A 86 14.59 -2.01 16.54
C ALA A 86 15.17 -2.90 15.41
N LYS A 87 15.09 -4.23 15.53
CA LYS A 87 15.47 -5.12 14.42
C LYS A 87 14.59 -4.95 13.19
N LEU A 88 13.35 -4.55 13.37
CA LEU A 88 12.41 -4.30 12.27
C LEU A 88 12.90 -3.18 11.33
N THR A 89 13.66 -2.21 11.83
CA THR A 89 14.23 -1.14 10.99
C THR A 89 15.24 -1.67 9.97
N VAL A 90 15.81 -2.84 10.21
CA VAL A 90 16.76 -3.51 9.31
C VAL A 90 16.06 -4.54 8.43
N THR A 91 15.12 -5.31 8.99
CA THR A 91 14.49 -6.43 8.29
C THR A 91 13.36 -6.00 7.36
N ILE A 92 12.53 -5.05 7.79
CA ILE A 92 11.35 -4.59 7.03
C ILE A 92 11.71 -3.98 5.67
N PRO A 93 12.74 -3.15 5.51
CA PRO A 93 13.14 -2.64 4.20
C PRO A 93 13.38 -3.73 3.16
N ALA A 94 14.15 -4.74 3.51
CA ALA A 94 14.46 -5.86 2.62
C ALA A 94 13.23 -6.75 2.36
N TYR A 95 12.46 -7.04 3.40
CA TYR A 95 11.21 -7.79 3.30
C TYR A 95 10.22 -7.10 2.36
N PHE A 96 9.97 -5.81 2.55
CA PHE A 96 9.05 -5.02 1.73
C PHE A 96 9.47 -4.99 0.26
N GLN A 97 10.76 -4.70 0.01
CA GLN A 97 11.33 -4.73 -1.33
C GLN A 97 11.11 -6.09 -2.02
N LEU A 98 11.39 -7.19 -1.31
CA LEU A 98 11.23 -8.55 -1.84
C LEU A 98 9.76 -8.86 -2.15
N GLN A 99 8.82 -8.47 -1.28
CA GLN A 99 7.38 -8.63 -1.51
C GLN A 99 6.92 -7.91 -2.78
N ILE A 100 7.39 -6.68 -3.01
CA ILE A 100 7.08 -5.93 -4.24
C ILE A 100 7.63 -6.68 -5.47
N VAL A 101 8.90 -7.07 -5.45
CA VAL A 101 9.54 -7.75 -6.59
C VAL A 101 8.85 -9.05 -6.94
N GLN A 102 8.57 -9.91 -5.96
CA GLN A 102 7.91 -11.20 -6.19
C GLN A 102 6.52 -11.03 -6.78
N ARG A 103 5.72 -10.14 -6.21
CA ARG A 103 4.36 -9.87 -6.69
C ARG A 103 4.36 -9.23 -8.06
N LEU A 104 5.24 -8.26 -8.30
CA LEU A 104 5.28 -7.55 -9.58
C LEU A 104 5.73 -8.47 -10.73
N ARG A 105 6.65 -9.40 -10.47
CA ARG A 105 7.01 -10.46 -11.43
C ARG A 105 5.83 -11.36 -11.78
N ALA A 106 4.94 -11.62 -10.83
CA ALA A 106 3.76 -12.45 -11.05
C ALA A 106 2.68 -11.77 -11.91
N THR A 107 2.63 -10.43 -11.98
CA THR A 107 1.63 -9.70 -12.78
C THR A 107 1.97 -9.63 -14.26
N ASN A 108 3.22 -9.83 -14.64
CA ASN A 108 3.73 -9.59 -16.00
C ASN A 108 3.48 -8.14 -16.52
N ALA A 109 3.26 -7.18 -15.62
CA ALA A 109 3.05 -5.78 -15.98
C ALA A 109 4.30 -5.13 -16.59
N PHE A 110 5.48 -5.67 -16.24
CA PHE A 110 6.78 -5.30 -16.79
C PHE A 110 7.48 -6.57 -17.29
N SER A 111 8.13 -6.47 -18.43
CA SER A 111 8.89 -7.61 -19.01
C SER A 111 10.14 -7.96 -18.20
N ARG A 112 10.66 -7.00 -17.43
CA ARG A 112 11.79 -7.19 -16.52
C ARG A 112 11.58 -6.45 -15.21
N VAL A 113 11.81 -7.14 -14.09
CA VAL A 113 11.75 -6.60 -12.73
C VAL A 113 13.06 -6.92 -12.02
N ASP A 114 13.87 -5.90 -11.79
CA ASP A 114 15.19 -6.01 -11.18
C ASP A 114 15.13 -5.69 -9.69
N LEU A 115 15.76 -6.53 -8.86
CA LEU A 115 16.03 -6.24 -7.46
C LEU A 115 17.38 -5.52 -7.37
N VAL A 116 17.40 -4.32 -6.80
CA VAL A 116 18.64 -3.56 -6.55
C VAL A 116 19.03 -3.74 -5.09
N THR A 117 20.15 -4.41 -4.84
CA THR A 117 20.67 -4.61 -3.49
C THR A 117 21.47 -3.39 -3.01
N ASN A 118 21.54 -3.22 -1.69
CA ASN A 118 22.34 -2.16 -1.07
C ASN A 118 23.79 -2.24 -1.53
N GLY A 119 24.38 -1.10 -1.84
CA GLY A 119 25.76 -1.01 -2.34
C GLY A 119 25.93 -1.28 -3.82
N THR A 120 24.88 -1.71 -4.54
CA THR A 120 24.91 -1.87 -5.99
C THR A 120 24.39 -0.58 -6.65
N ALA A 121 25.09 -0.09 -7.66
CA ALA A 121 24.58 1.03 -8.44
C ALA A 121 23.24 0.66 -9.09
N ALA A 122 22.24 1.50 -8.92
CA ALA A 122 20.97 1.28 -9.56
C ALA A 122 21.14 1.33 -11.09
N PRO A 123 20.57 0.35 -11.83
CA PRO A 123 20.68 0.34 -13.28
C PRO A 123 20.02 1.61 -13.85
N SER A 124 20.59 2.12 -14.93
CA SER A 124 20.08 3.28 -15.68
C SER A 124 19.97 2.96 -17.15
N GLY A 125 19.04 3.61 -17.84
CA GLY A 125 18.88 3.40 -19.28
C GLY A 125 17.50 3.80 -19.79
N ALA A 126 17.36 3.78 -21.11
CA ALA A 126 16.07 4.05 -21.75
C ALA A 126 15.06 2.92 -21.48
N GLY A 127 13.81 3.30 -21.26
CA GLY A 127 12.73 2.34 -21.00
C GLY A 127 12.78 1.64 -19.64
N LEU A 128 13.60 2.15 -18.72
CA LEU A 128 13.71 1.63 -17.35
C LEU A 128 13.17 2.64 -16.35
N LEU A 129 12.23 2.20 -15.54
CA LEU A 129 11.78 2.91 -14.34
C LEU A 129 12.57 2.44 -13.11
N ARG A 130 12.73 3.31 -12.14
CA ARG A 130 13.20 2.97 -10.81
C ARG A 130 12.12 3.30 -9.80
N LEU A 131 11.68 2.30 -9.06
CA LEU A 131 10.83 2.47 -7.87
C LEU A 131 11.76 2.65 -6.67
N GLU A 132 11.70 3.80 -6.09
CA GLU A 132 12.39 4.18 -4.87
C GLU A 132 11.42 4.76 -3.87
N GLY A 133 11.82 4.87 -2.62
CA GLY A 133 10.96 5.43 -1.58
C GLY A 133 11.59 5.31 -0.22
N ARG A 134 10.77 5.56 0.79
CA ARG A 134 11.16 5.52 2.18
C ARG A 134 10.00 5.04 3.05
N ILE A 135 10.34 4.41 4.15
CA ILE A 135 9.43 4.12 5.24
C ILE A 135 9.48 5.32 6.16
N THR A 136 8.45 6.17 6.07
CA THR A 136 8.41 7.45 6.80
C THR A 136 7.82 7.32 8.19
N ARG A 137 7.22 6.17 8.51
CA ARG A 137 6.80 5.83 9.86
C ARG A 137 6.80 4.33 10.07
N LEU A 138 7.45 3.93 11.14
CA LEU A 138 7.43 2.58 11.67
C LEU A 138 7.37 2.71 13.19
N ALA A 139 6.17 2.54 13.78
CA ALA A 139 5.95 2.76 15.20
C ALA A 139 5.04 1.68 15.80
N ALA A 140 5.39 1.24 16.99
CA ALA A 140 4.62 0.33 17.82
C ALA A 140 3.81 1.13 18.86
N GLY A 141 2.62 1.59 18.48
CA GLY A 141 1.70 2.25 19.40
C GLY A 141 1.90 3.76 19.57
N ASP A 142 1.01 4.41 20.32
CA ASP A 142 1.09 5.79 20.77
C ASP A 142 1.43 5.82 22.27
N ASP A 143 2.29 6.75 22.68
CA ASP A 143 2.67 6.98 24.07
C ASP A 143 1.51 7.46 24.98
N THR A 144 0.33 7.72 24.40
CA THR A 144 -0.84 8.23 25.08
C THR A 144 -1.83 7.16 25.54
N SER A 145 -1.41 5.90 25.58
CA SER A 145 -2.29 4.83 26.07
C SER A 145 -2.63 5.04 27.54
N ALA A 146 -3.92 5.27 27.81
CA ALA A 146 -4.43 5.28 29.15
C ALA A 146 -4.13 3.94 29.85
N TRP A 147 -3.34 3.98 30.87
CA TRP A 147 -3.08 2.83 31.74
C TRP A 147 -4.41 2.39 32.37
N VAL A 148 -4.90 1.21 32.00
CA VAL A 148 -6.10 0.64 32.62
C VAL A 148 -5.61 -0.26 33.77
N PRO A 149 -5.70 0.23 35.02
CA PRO A 149 -5.30 -0.55 36.19
C PRO A 149 -6.29 -1.70 36.32
N PHE A 150 -5.98 -2.88 36.37
CA PHE A 150 -6.76 -4.11 36.57
C PHE A 150 -6.77 -5.14 35.43
N SER A 151 -6.36 -4.83 34.24
CA SER A 151 -6.41 -5.85 33.18
C SER A 151 -5.08 -6.50 32.96
N GLY A 152 -4.04 -6.44 33.66
CA GLY A 152 -2.77 -7.16 33.43
C GLY A 152 -2.34 -7.33 31.96
N TYR A 153 -3.15 -6.82 31.03
CA TYR A 153 -3.06 -6.96 29.60
C TYR A 153 -3.05 -5.56 28.97
N SER A 154 -1.91 -5.26 28.39
CA SER A 154 -1.64 -4.35 27.30
C SER A 154 -2.58 -3.14 27.10
N ARG A 155 -1.98 -2.06 27.07
CA ARG A 155 -2.33 -0.74 26.50
C ARG A 155 -3.46 -0.83 25.48
N LEU A 156 -4.71 -0.75 25.96
CA LEU A 156 -5.88 -0.54 25.09
C LEU A 156 -5.72 0.82 24.40
N GLY A 157 -5.41 0.82 23.11
CA GLY A 157 -5.24 2.05 22.33
C GLY A 157 -3.96 2.12 21.51
N ASP A 158 -3.00 1.26 21.78
CA ASP A 158 -1.78 1.18 20.98
C ASP A 158 -2.11 0.71 19.55
N ARG A 159 -1.84 1.56 18.57
CA ARG A 159 -1.98 1.21 17.16
C ARG A 159 -0.60 1.15 16.53
N MET A 160 -0.32 0.02 15.89
CA MET A 160 0.84 -0.07 15.03
C MET A 160 0.62 0.85 13.83
N LYS A 161 1.64 1.64 13.53
CA LYS A 161 1.61 2.60 12.42
C LYS A 161 2.71 2.30 11.44
N ALA A 162 2.34 2.13 10.18
CA ALA A 162 3.26 1.96 9.07
C ALA A 162 2.92 3.00 7.99
N GLN A 163 3.92 3.74 7.51
CA GLN A 163 3.75 4.69 6.43
C GLN A 163 4.89 4.56 5.43
N ILE A 164 4.54 4.54 4.16
CA ILE A 164 5.50 4.56 3.05
C ILE A 164 5.22 5.77 2.15
N GLU A 165 6.29 6.30 1.58
CA GLU A 165 6.22 7.21 0.45
C GLU A 165 7.10 6.65 -0.66
N THR A 166 6.56 6.56 -1.88
CA THR A 166 7.29 6.02 -3.02
C THR A 166 7.33 6.99 -4.19
N SER A 167 8.35 6.87 -5.00
CA SER A 167 8.48 7.59 -6.26
C SER A 167 8.91 6.65 -7.37
N LEU A 168 8.31 6.84 -8.53
CA LEU A 168 8.64 6.15 -9.77
C LEU A 168 9.43 7.12 -10.65
N VAL A 169 10.69 6.80 -10.91
CA VAL A 169 11.64 7.68 -11.57
C VAL A 169 12.03 7.12 -12.94
N ASP A 170 11.99 7.95 -13.97
CA ASP A 170 12.64 7.64 -15.26
C ASP A 170 14.15 7.66 -15.07
N THR A 171 14.81 6.51 -15.20
CA THR A 171 16.24 6.40 -14.90
C THR A 171 17.15 7.12 -15.90
N ARG A 172 16.64 7.44 -17.10
CA ARG A 172 17.39 8.17 -18.12
C ARG A 172 17.42 9.67 -17.85
N THR A 173 16.29 10.23 -17.36
CA THR A 173 16.14 11.68 -17.16
C THR A 173 16.27 12.09 -15.70
N GLY A 174 16.13 11.15 -14.76
CA GLY A 174 16.00 11.43 -13.34
C GLY A 174 14.66 12.04 -12.94
N GLN A 175 13.71 12.15 -13.88
CA GLN A 175 12.42 12.78 -13.63
C GLN A 175 11.49 11.85 -12.85
N VAL A 176 10.83 12.39 -11.82
CA VAL A 176 9.80 11.68 -11.07
C VAL A 176 8.53 11.64 -11.92
N MET A 177 8.03 10.45 -12.21
CA MET A 177 6.89 10.18 -13.08
C MET A 177 5.61 9.94 -12.30
N ALA A 178 5.70 9.32 -11.11
CA ALA A 178 4.59 9.14 -10.20
C ALA A 178 5.08 9.10 -8.76
N VAL A 179 4.21 9.47 -7.83
CA VAL A 179 4.46 9.36 -6.38
C VAL A 179 3.25 8.76 -5.70
N THR A 180 3.49 8.00 -4.62
CA THR A 180 2.43 7.48 -3.75
C THR A 180 2.77 7.72 -2.28
N ALA A 181 1.71 7.78 -1.44
CA ALA A 181 1.86 7.79 -0.01
C ALA A 181 0.74 6.94 0.60
N ASP A 182 1.10 5.86 1.27
CA ASP A 182 0.17 4.95 1.96
C ASP A 182 0.51 4.87 3.45
N ARG A 183 -0.52 4.91 4.27
CA ARG A 183 -0.43 4.75 5.72
C ARG A 183 -1.42 3.71 6.19
N ARG A 184 -0.93 2.80 7.04
CA ARG A 184 -1.73 1.75 7.66
C ARG A 184 -1.65 1.86 9.17
N GLU A 185 -2.78 1.60 9.80
CA GLU A 185 -2.88 1.43 11.25
C GLU A 185 -3.61 0.13 11.54
N ALA A 186 -3.08 -0.63 12.48
CA ALA A 186 -3.71 -1.84 12.99
C ALA A 186 -3.90 -1.72 14.50
N PRO A 187 -5.06 -2.14 15.03
CA PRO A 187 -5.26 -2.21 16.47
C PRO A 187 -4.32 -3.26 17.07
N ASN A 188 -3.69 -2.95 18.18
CA ASN A 188 -2.94 -3.96 18.94
C ASN A 188 -3.95 -4.92 19.59
N SER A 189 -4.04 -6.14 19.08
CA SER A 189 -5.02 -7.14 19.57
C SER A 189 -4.56 -7.89 20.83
N GLY A 190 -3.40 -7.57 21.37
CA GLY A 190 -2.86 -8.25 22.56
C GLY A 190 -2.42 -9.72 22.36
N PHE A 191 -2.81 -10.32 21.24
CA PHE A 191 -2.48 -11.71 20.89
C PHE A 191 -1.46 -11.84 19.75
N GLN A 192 -1.11 -10.74 19.09
CA GLN A 192 -0.13 -10.70 18.02
C GLN A 192 1.10 -9.91 18.48
N THR A 193 2.25 -10.30 17.99
CA THR A 193 3.50 -9.56 18.23
C THR A 193 3.56 -8.31 17.36
N ALA A 194 4.29 -7.29 17.79
CA ALA A 194 4.56 -6.09 16.98
C ALA A 194 5.12 -6.46 15.59
N GLU A 195 6.00 -7.45 15.53
CA GLU A 195 6.59 -7.97 14.31
C GLU A 195 5.54 -8.48 13.32
N SER A 196 4.62 -9.34 13.77
CA SER A 196 3.56 -9.90 12.94
C SER A 196 2.65 -8.82 12.34
N TYR A 197 2.30 -7.79 13.11
CA TYR A 197 1.52 -6.65 12.61
C TYR A 197 2.25 -5.82 11.56
N VAL A 198 3.53 -5.55 11.82
CA VAL A 198 4.35 -4.78 10.90
C VAL A 198 4.49 -5.55 9.60
N GLU A 199 4.80 -6.84 9.64
CA GLU A 199 4.91 -7.67 8.44
C GLU A 199 3.60 -7.72 7.65
N GLU A 200 2.46 -7.93 8.32
CA GLU A 200 1.14 -7.94 7.67
C GLU A 200 0.82 -6.60 7.00
N SER A 201 1.11 -5.48 7.68
CA SER A 201 0.92 -4.14 7.13
C SER A 201 1.77 -3.91 5.88
N PHE A 202 3.05 -4.28 5.92
CA PHE A 202 3.94 -4.12 4.76
C PHE A 202 3.63 -5.10 3.64
N GLN A 203 3.13 -6.30 3.95
CA GLN A 203 2.63 -7.23 2.96
C GLN A 203 1.40 -6.67 2.23
N ALA A 204 0.46 -6.06 2.97
CA ALA A 204 -0.71 -5.41 2.40
C ALA A 204 -0.32 -4.21 1.53
N MET A 205 0.57 -3.33 2.04
CA MET A 205 1.09 -2.19 1.28
C MET A 205 1.81 -2.63 -0.01
N ALA A 206 2.63 -3.69 0.04
CA ALA A 206 3.31 -4.22 -1.13
C ALA A 206 2.33 -4.74 -2.18
N ARG A 207 1.30 -5.49 -1.75
CA ARG A 207 0.24 -5.96 -2.64
C ARG A 207 -0.46 -4.81 -3.32
N ASP A 208 -0.85 -3.82 -2.56
CA ASP A 208 -1.67 -2.72 -3.04
C ASP A 208 -0.86 -1.74 -3.91
N LEU A 209 0.41 -1.51 -3.58
CA LEU A 209 1.33 -0.77 -4.45
C LEU A 209 1.54 -1.49 -5.80
N VAL A 210 1.64 -2.81 -5.81
CA VAL A 210 1.76 -3.59 -7.05
C VAL A 210 0.49 -3.50 -7.88
N LEU A 211 -0.70 -3.52 -7.27
CA LEU A 211 -1.97 -3.30 -7.98
C LEU A 211 -2.03 -1.90 -8.62
N PHE A 212 -1.53 -0.88 -7.94
CA PHE A 212 -1.40 0.46 -8.50
C PHE A 212 -0.45 0.48 -9.71
N LEU A 213 0.75 -0.11 -9.58
CA LEU A 213 1.74 -0.17 -10.66
C LEU A 213 1.22 -0.95 -11.88
N GLU A 214 0.47 -2.02 -11.65
CA GLU A 214 -0.17 -2.81 -12.72
C GLU A 214 -1.22 -1.96 -13.48
N ARG A 215 -2.10 -1.27 -12.77
CA ARG A 215 -3.08 -0.35 -13.38
C ARG A 215 -2.40 0.80 -14.12
N LEU A 216 -1.31 1.33 -13.55
CA LEU A 216 -0.51 2.37 -14.17
C LEU A 216 0.12 1.88 -15.49
N ALA A 217 0.67 0.66 -15.52
CA ALA A 217 1.22 0.03 -16.72
C ALA A 217 0.16 -0.22 -17.80
N LYS A 218 -1.08 -0.50 -17.40
CA LYS A 218 -2.23 -0.63 -18.32
C LYS A 218 -2.78 0.72 -18.79
N GLY A 219 -2.40 1.82 -18.15
CA GLY A 219 -2.92 3.17 -18.44
C GLY A 219 -4.29 3.45 -17.82
N GLU A 220 -4.66 2.75 -16.77
CA GLU A 220 -5.95 2.83 -16.08
C GLU A 220 -5.98 3.84 -14.91
N VAL A 221 -4.83 4.45 -14.59
CA VAL A 221 -4.73 5.44 -13.51
C VAL A 221 -4.98 6.85 -14.03
N ALA A 222 -5.83 7.61 -13.34
CA ALA A 222 -6.06 9.01 -13.65
C ALA A 222 -4.78 9.83 -13.51
N ARG A 223 -4.53 10.73 -14.43
CA ARG A 223 -3.36 11.61 -14.43
C ARG A 223 -3.69 12.88 -13.65
N SER A 224 -2.73 13.35 -12.87
CA SER A 224 -2.84 14.63 -12.15
C SER A 224 -2.89 15.79 -13.16
N ASN A 225 -3.81 16.71 -12.94
CA ASN A 225 -3.95 17.92 -13.75
C ASN A 225 -2.81 18.91 -13.50
#